data_a4a29265af1d8356cf25e0d58e3522ac
#
_entry.id   a4a29265af1d8356cf25e0d58e3522ac
#
_cell.length_a   1.000
_cell.length_b   1.000
_cell.length_c   1.000
_cell.angle_alpha   90.00
_cell.angle_beta   90.00
_cell.angle_gamma   90.00
#
_symmetry.space_group_name_H-M   'P 1'
#
loop_
_entity.id
_entity.type
_entity.pdbx_description
1 polymer ?
#
loop_
_entity_poly.entity_id
_entity_poly.type
_entity_poly.pdbx_seq_one_letter_code
_entity_poly.pdbx_strand_id
1 'polypeptide(L)'
;MGIKDTSNLVILVLVIGGALEIYKSTGAIDSSITKMVHKFGSGSRTFLLIALMVLFSVIGGFLGWIETLIPFAPLVVAMILALGYDGIVACAVLIIGLMGGFVTGPTNLYTVGVCNGILQNMGLLSADSDVFVGLGFRAVLWAIMTIIGVAYTVVYANRIAKDPAKSLVHGVDVSDLVLDTSKDVTVTGRHVAVLLSILAAMIMTVIGMQKGFGGVKWGIDDVSAVFLASALFSGIVGKLHPSEIANSFVKGAGGAVGGALVIGFARGVYWVQMYEFLDRLVNLALPRVRDFRGVNPN
;
A
#
# COMPACT_ATOMS: atom_id res chain seq x y z
N MET A 1 0.86 11.17 -21.93
CA MET A 1 0.60 11.99 -20.76
C MET A 1 0.56 11.14 -19.47
N GLY A 2 -0.23 10.10 -19.35
CA GLY A 2 -0.40 9.35 -18.10
C GLY A 2 0.89 8.90 -17.39
N ILE A 3 1.83 8.24 -18.09
CA ILE A 3 3.12 7.80 -17.52
C ILE A 3 3.98 8.98 -17.08
N LYS A 4 4.00 10.08 -17.83
CA LYS A 4 4.79 11.26 -17.50
C LYS A 4 4.30 11.92 -16.21
N ASP A 5 2.98 11.98 -16.02
CA ASP A 5 2.37 12.62 -14.85
C ASP A 5 2.46 11.76 -13.59
N THR A 6 2.73 10.45 -13.75
CA THR A 6 2.92 9.49 -12.66
C THR A 6 4.33 8.92 -12.59
N SER A 7 5.29 9.58 -13.26
CA SER A 7 6.68 9.10 -13.33
C SER A 7 7.27 8.81 -11.94
N ASN A 8 7.01 9.68 -10.97
CA ASN A 8 7.49 9.52 -9.60
C ASN A 8 6.91 8.27 -8.91
N LEU A 9 5.62 7.98 -9.15
CA LEU A 9 4.99 6.75 -8.64
C LEU A 9 5.54 5.49 -9.34
N VAL A 10 5.75 5.57 -10.66
CA VAL A 10 6.36 4.49 -11.44
C VAL A 10 7.77 4.19 -10.91
N ILE A 11 8.59 5.23 -10.72
CA ILE A 11 9.94 5.11 -10.17
C ILE A 11 9.89 4.55 -8.74
N LEU A 12 8.99 5.03 -7.88
CA LEU A 12 8.80 4.51 -6.53
C LEU A 12 8.57 3.00 -6.54
N VAL A 13 7.63 2.53 -7.37
CA VAL A 13 7.28 1.10 -7.45
C VAL A 13 8.48 0.26 -7.92
N LEU A 14 9.24 0.74 -8.91
CA LEU A 14 10.44 0.06 -9.39
C LEU A 14 11.54 0.02 -8.31
N VAL A 15 11.78 1.14 -7.64
CA VAL A 15 12.80 1.22 -6.57
C VAL A 15 12.44 0.33 -5.39
N ILE A 16 11.18 0.34 -4.95
CA ILE A 16 10.75 -0.52 -3.84
C ILE A 16 10.74 -1.99 -4.26
N GLY A 17 10.35 -2.32 -5.50
CA GLY A 17 10.48 -3.67 -6.04
C GLY A 17 11.93 -4.18 -5.98
N GLY A 18 12.88 -3.35 -6.43
CA GLY A 18 14.32 -3.64 -6.33
C GLY A 18 14.81 -3.77 -4.88
N ALA A 19 14.37 -2.86 -4.00
CA ALA A 19 14.69 -2.89 -2.58
C ALA A 19 14.20 -4.18 -1.90
N LEU A 20 12.96 -4.59 -2.18
CA LEU A 20 12.38 -5.82 -1.64
C LEU A 20 13.18 -7.07 -2.04
N GLU A 21 13.62 -7.15 -3.30
CA GLU A 21 14.41 -8.29 -3.73
C GLU A 21 15.81 -8.31 -3.06
N ILE A 22 16.41 -7.14 -2.79
CA ILE A 22 17.63 -7.09 -1.97
C ILE A 22 17.35 -7.61 -0.55
N TYR A 23 16.28 -7.16 0.11
CA TYR A 23 15.89 -7.63 1.44
C TYR A 23 15.66 -9.15 1.46
N LYS A 24 14.99 -9.71 0.44
CA LYS A 24 14.79 -11.15 0.28
C LYS A 24 16.12 -11.88 0.12
N SER A 25 17.01 -11.37 -0.72
CA SER A 25 18.33 -11.97 -0.97
C SER A 25 19.22 -12.04 0.27
N THR A 26 18.99 -11.19 1.29
CA THR A 26 19.67 -11.31 2.60
C THR A 26 19.20 -12.52 3.42
N GLY A 27 18.06 -13.15 3.06
CA GLY A 27 17.42 -14.22 3.82
C GLY A 27 16.72 -13.74 5.11
N ALA A 28 16.74 -12.46 5.42
CA ALA A 28 16.19 -11.92 6.67
C ALA A 28 14.66 -12.07 6.73
N ILE A 29 13.97 -11.83 5.61
CA ILE A 29 12.51 -11.94 5.51
C ILE A 29 12.10 -13.40 5.67
N ASP A 30 12.71 -14.31 4.88
CA ASP A 30 12.38 -15.73 4.86
C ASP A 30 12.62 -16.37 6.24
N SER A 31 13.78 -16.08 6.86
CA SER A 31 14.12 -16.56 8.19
C SER A 31 13.12 -16.09 9.25
N SER A 32 12.66 -14.86 9.15
CA SER A 32 11.76 -14.27 10.13
C SER A 32 10.34 -14.82 9.99
N ILE A 33 9.86 -14.99 8.76
CA ILE A 33 8.55 -15.60 8.47
C ILE A 33 8.56 -17.06 8.92
N THR A 34 9.60 -17.83 8.58
CA THR A 34 9.73 -19.23 8.98
C THR A 34 9.70 -19.36 10.50
N LYS A 35 10.50 -18.57 11.21
CA LYS A 35 10.52 -18.57 12.69
C LYS A 35 9.16 -18.19 13.28
N MET A 36 8.46 -17.22 12.66
CA MET A 36 7.14 -16.80 13.09
C MET A 36 6.12 -17.92 12.91
N VAL A 37 6.12 -18.60 11.76
CA VAL A 37 5.23 -19.75 11.49
C VAL A 37 5.48 -20.89 12.47
N HIS A 38 6.76 -21.24 12.73
CA HIS A 38 7.11 -22.29 13.70
C HIS A 38 6.71 -21.93 15.13
N LYS A 39 6.93 -20.67 15.55
CA LYS A 39 6.63 -20.22 16.90
C LYS A 39 5.14 -20.18 17.21
N PHE A 40 4.32 -19.79 16.22
CA PHE A 40 2.92 -19.51 16.47
C PHE A 40 1.96 -20.69 16.19
N GLY A 41 2.40 -21.79 15.58
CA GLY A 41 1.59 -23.01 15.38
C GLY A 41 0.22 -22.78 14.70
N SER A 42 -0.58 -23.84 14.62
CA SER A 42 -1.87 -23.77 13.89
C SER A 42 -2.95 -22.89 14.56
N GLY A 43 -2.94 -22.78 15.89
CA GLY A 43 -3.92 -21.97 16.62
C GLY A 43 -3.72 -20.44 16.51
N SER A 44 -2.51 -20.01 16.21
CA SER A 44 -2.16 -18.59 16.12
C SER A 44 -2.23 -18.01 14.69
N ARG A 45 -2.44 -18.82 13.67
CA ARG A 45 -2.54 -18.36 12.28
C ARG A 45 -3.67 -17.36 12.07
N THR A 46 -4.85 -17.69 12.59
CA THR A 46 -6.02 -16.81 12.51
C THR A 46 -5.79 -15.52 13.28
N PHE A 47 -5.15 -15.58 14.45
CA PHE A 47 -4.79 -14.38 15.20
C PHE A 47 -3.84 -13.47 14.41
N LEU A 48 -2.81 -14.04 13.78
CA LEU A 48 -1.88 -13.29 12.94
C LEU A 48 -2.59 -12.64 11.74
N LEU A 49 -3.51 -13.37 11.09
CA LEU A 49 -4.33 -12.83 10.01
C LEU A 49 -5.16 -11.64 10.49
N ILE A 50 -5.86 -11.77 11.61
CA ILE A 50 -6.65 -10.70 12.21
C ILE A 50 -5.77 -9.49 12.56
N ALA A 51 -4.64 -9.74 13.25
CA ALA A 51 -3.71 -8.68 13.64
C ALA A 51 -3.18 -7.91 12.43
N LEU A 52 -2.84 -8.62 11.36
CA LEU A 52 -2.36 -8.03 10.13
C LEU A 52 -3.44 -7.19 9.43
N MET A 53 -4.66 -7.71 9.31
CA MET A 53 -5.79 -6.96 8.73
C MET A 53 -6.12 -5.71 9.52
N VAL A 54 -6.14 -5.79 10.85
CA VAL A 54 -6.37 -4.62 11.72
C VAL A 54 -5.24 -3.61 11.58
N LEU A 55 -3.99 -4.07 11.55
CA LEU A 55 -2.82 -3.20 11.34
C LEU A 55 -2.95 -2.44 10.01
N PHE A 56 -3.24 -3.13 8.91
CA PHE A 56 -3.41 -2.50 7.60
C PHE A 56 -4.61 -1.55 7.57
N SER A 57 -5.70 -1.91 8.25
CA SER A 57 -6.88 -1.04 8.37
C SER A 57 -6.57 0.24 9.17
N VAL A 58 -5.80 0.14 10.23
CA VAL A 58 -5.31 1.31 10.99
C VAL A 58 -4.43 2.19 10.11
N ILE A 59 -3.45 1.60 9.41
CA ILE A 59 -2.55 2.35 8.52
C ILE A 59 -3.34 3.06 7.41
N GLY A 60 -4.26 2.35 6.75
CA GLY A 60 -5.12 2.93 5.72
C GLY A 60 -6.04 4.03 6.27
N GLY A 61 -6.70 3.77 7.39
CA GLY A 61 -7.73 4.65 7.94
C GLY A 61 -7.18 5.91 8.62
N PHE A 62 -6.11 5.80 9.35
CA PHE A 62 -5.56 6.91 10.13
C PHE A 62 -4.43 7.64 9.40
N LEU A 63 -3.60 6.93 8.65
CA LEU A 63 -2.46 7.53 7.95
C LEU A 63 -2.75 7.79 6.46
N GLY A 64 -3.67 7.02 5.86
CA GLY A 64 -4.02 7.17 4.44
C GLY A 64 -2.94 6.67 3.48
N TRP A 65 -2.12 5.69 3.90
CA TRP A 65 -0.95 5.25 3.15
C TRP A 65 -1.22 4.04 2.26
N ILE A 66 -1.89 4.25 1.15
CA ILE A 66 -2.09 3.18 0.17
C ILE A 66 -0.85 3.01 -0.70
N GLU A 67 -0.39 4.09 -1.31
CA GLU A 67 0.69 4.05 -2.29
C GLU A 67 1.99 3.50 -1.69
N THR A 68 2.30 3.87 -0.45
CA THR A 68 3.51 3.43 0.25
C THR A 68 3.49 1.93 0.57
N LEU A 69 2.31 1.32 0.70
CA LEU A 69 2.17 -0.10 1.08
C LEU A 69 1.96 -1.04 -0.12
N ILE A 70 1.52 -0.55 -1.27
CA ILE A 70 1.34 -1.37 -2.47
C ILE A 70 2.61 -2.15 -2.85
N PRO A 71 3.80 -1.55 -2.84
CA PRO A 71 5.03 -2.28 -3.15
C PRO A 71 5.37 -3.41 -2.17
N PHE A 72 4.80 -3.41 -0.97
CA PHE A 72 4.95 -4.50 0.01
C PHE A 72 3.96 -5.65 -0.21
N ALA A 73 3.06 -5.53 -1.19
CA ALA A 73 2.08 -6.57 -1.49
C ALA A 73 2.72 -7.96 -1.71
N PRO A 74 3.83 -8.12 -2.46
CA PRO A 74 4.48 -9.42 -2.61
C PRO A 74 4.92 -10.04 -1.28
N LEU A 75 5.39 -9.22 -0.34
CA LEU A 75 5.77 -9.67 1.00
C LEU A 75 4.56 -10.15 1.80
N VAL A 76 3.45 -9.42 1.75
CA VAL A 76 2.20 -9.81 2.41
C VAL A 76 1.68 -11.11 1.81
N VAL A 77 1.71 -11.25 0.48
CA VAL A 77 1.30 -12.48 -0.22
C VAL A 77 2.16 -13.66 0.26
N ALA A 78 3.49 -13.52 0.24
CA ALA A 78 4.40 -14.59 0.68
C ALA A 78 4.14 -15.00 2.14
N MET A 79 3.88 -14.03 3.02
CA MET A 79 3.58 -14.29 4.43
C MET A 79 2.24 -15.03 4.60
N ILE A 80 1.19 -14.63 3.90
CA ILE A 80 -0.13 -15.27 3.97
C ILE A 80 -0.08 -16.70 3.43
N LEU A 81 0.65 -16.92 2.32
CA LEU A 81 0.88 -18.26 1.76
C LEU A 81 1.67 -19.14 2.74
N ALA A 82 2.71 -18.59 3.39
CA ALA A 82 3.49 -19.30 4.41
C ALA A 82 2.66 -19.67 5.64
N LEU A 83 1.61 -18.91 5.98
CA LEU A 83 0.63 -19.25 7.01
C LEU A 83 -0.33 -20.39 6.58
N GLY A 84 -0.25 -20.84 5.33
CA GLY A 84 -1.09 -21.91 4.78
C GLY A 84 -2.46 -21.44 4.28
N TYR A 85 -2.61 -20.16 4.01
CA TYR A 85 -3.77 -19.58 3.33
C TYR A 85 -3.48 -19.40 1.82
N ASP A 86 -4.48 -18.98 1.06
CA ASP A 86 -4.37 -18.79 -0.39
C ASP A 86 -4.16 -17.31 -0.79
N GLY A 87 -3.98 -17.07 -2.09
CA GLY A 87 -3.80 -15.74 -2.65
C GLY A 87 -5.03 -14.83 -2.46
N ILE A 88 -6.24 -15.38 -2.35
CA ILE A 88 -7.46 -14.60 -2.09
C ILE A 88 -7.42 -13.99 -0.68
N VAL A 89 -6.96 -14.76 0.32
CA VAL A 89 -6.77 -14.22 1.67
C VAL A 89 -5.71 -13.12 1.67
N ALA A 90 -4.62 -13.27 0.90
CA ALA A 90 -3.61 -12.23 0.76
C ALA A 90 -4.19 -10.95 0.12
N CYS A 91 -4.96 -11.10 -0.95
CA CYS A 91 -5.67 -9.98 -1.57
C CYS A 91 -6.67 -9.33 -0.59
N ALA A 92 -7.38 -10.13 0.22
CA ALA A 92 -8.31 -9.60 1.21
C ALA A 92 -7.61 -8.76 2.29
N VAL A 93 -6.42 -9.15 2.74
CA VAL A 93 -5.62 -8.36 3.68
C VAL A 93 -5.30 -6.98 3.09
N LEU A 94 -4.87 -6.94 1.82
CA LEU A 94 -4.49 -5.70 1.15
C LEU A 94 -5.71 -4.85 0.76
N ILE A 95 -6.73 -5.47 0.16
CA ILE A 95 -7.89 -4.73 -0.35
C ILE A 95 -8.86 -4.42 0.79
N ILE A 96 -9.31 -5.41 1.54
CA ILE A 96 -10.32 -5.21 2.58
C ILE A 96 -9.68 -4.55 3.81
N GLY A 97 -8.48 -4.98 4.21
CA GLY A 97 -7.75 -4.38 5.31
C GLY A 97 -7.36 -2.92 4.99
N LEU A 98 -6.41 -2.73 4.09
CA LEU A 98 -5.82 -1.42 3.81
C LEU A 98 -6.80 -0.44 3.16
N MET A 99 -7.42 -0.83 2.03
CA MET A 99 -8.32 0.08 1.31
C MET A 99 -9.66 0.26 2.04
N GLY A 100 -10.17 -0.77 2.73
CA GLY A 100 -11.35 -0.65 3.59
C GLY A 100 -11.13 0.36 4.71
N GLY A 101 -9.95 0.35 5.33
CA GLY A 101 -9.52 1.36 6.30
C GLY A 101 -9.45 2.75 5.68
N PHE A 102 -8.82 2.88 4.52
CA PHE A 102 -8.64 4.15 3.82
C PHE A 102 -9.97 4.82 3.44
N VAL A 103 -10.93 4.08 2.91
CA VAL A 103 -12.23 4.61 2.48
C VAL A 103 -13.04 5.15 3.66
N THR A 104 -12.99 4.48 4.79
CA THR A 104 -13.70 4.89 6.01
C THR A 104 -12.90 5.85 6.89
N GLY A 105 -11.70 6.19 6.49
CA GLY A 105 -10.62 6.81 7.25
C GLY A 105 -11.02 7.87 8.25
N PRO A 106 -10.83 7.65 9.54
CA PRO A 106 -11.15 8.64 10.58
C PRO A 106 -10.34 9.94 10.44
N THR A 107 -9.04 9.83 10.20
CA THR A 107 -8.10 10.95 10.12
C THR A 107 -7.27 10.96 8.85
N ASN A 108 -7.78 10.32 7.78
CA ASN A 108 -7.10 10.28 6.51
C ASN A 108 -7.00 11.70 5.91
N LEU A 109 -5.78 12.24 5.83
CA LEU A 109 -5.53 13.57 5.30
C LEU A 109 -5.85 13.70 3.81
N TYR A 110 -5.66 12.64 3.03
CA TYR A 110 -5.86 12.64 1.58
C TYR A 110 -7.34 12.69 1.16
N THR A 111 -8.23 12.19 2.00
CA THR A 111 -9.68 12.20 1.76
C THR A 111 -10.37 13.23 2.64
N VAL A 112 -10.37 13.00 3.94
CA VAL A 112 -11.09 13.84 4.91
C VAL A 112 -10.45 15.20 5.08
N GLY A 113 -9.12 15.26 5.20
CA GLY A 113 -8.40 16.53 5.36
C GLY A 113 -8.59 17.44 4.15
N VAL A 114 -8.46 16.91 2.93
CA VAL A 114 -8.67 17.68 1.70
C VAL A 114 -10.13 18.13 1.58
N CYS A 115 -11.09 17.22 1.83
CA CYS A 115 -12.51 17.55 1.75
C CYS A 115 -12.90 18.69 2.73
N ASN A 116 -12.51 18.54 3.99
CA ASN A 116 -12.80 19.55 5.01
C ASN A 116 -12.10 20.88 4.72
N GLY A 117 -10.86 20.86 4.21
CA GLY A 117 -10.17 22.05 3.76
C GLY A 117 -10.88 22.80 2.62
N ILE A 118 -11.44 22.06 1.66
CA ILE A 118 -12.27 22.65 0.60
C ILE A 118 -13.54 23.27 1.19
N LEU A 119 -14.23 22.58 2.11
CA LEU A 119 -15.43 23.09 2.75
C LEU A 119 -15.17 24.37 3.58
N GLN A 120 -14.01 24.45 4.26
CA GLN A 120 -13.57 25.66 4.95
C GLN A 120 -13.34 26.81 3.96
N ASN A 121 -12.64 26.56 2.86
CA ASN A 121 -12.40 27.55 1.83
C ASN A 121 -13.69 28.06 1.15
N MET A 122 -14.71 27.22 1.06
CA MET A 122 -16.04 27.59 0.54
C MET A 122 -16.92 28.30 1.57
N GLY A 123 -16.46 28.45 2.83
CA GLY A 123 -17.27 29.03 3.91
C GLY A 123 -18.40 28.13 4.41
N LEU A 124 -18.44 26.86 4.00
CA LEU A 124 -19.44 25.86 4.44
C LEU A 124 -19.06 25.20 5.76
N LEU A 125 -17.80 25.32 6.15
CA LEU A 125 -17.28 24.90 7.44
C LEU A 125 -16.53 26.09 8.05
N SER A 126 -16.67 26.32 9.36
CA SER A 126 -15.96 27.41 10.05
C SER A 126 -14.45 27.24 9.89
N ALA A 127 -13.73 28.36 9.69
CA ALA A 127 -12.27 28.34 9.59
C ALA A 127 -11.60 27.82 10.87
N ASP A 128 -12.23 27.98 12.02
CA ASP A 128 -11.75 27.50 13.33
C ASP A 128 -12.14 26.03 13.59
N SER A 129 -12.86 25.38 12.67
CA SER A 129 -13.24 23.99 12.83
C SER A 129 -12.03 23.08 12.71
N ASP A 130 -12.01 22.00 13.50
CA ASP A 130 -11.01 20.95 13.37
C ASP A 130 -11.04 20.36 11.94
N VAL A 131 -9.86 20.18 11.35
CA VAL A 131 -9.69 19.52 10.04
C VAL A 131 -10.34 18.13 10.01
N PHE A 132 -10.51 17.50 11.15
CA PHE A 132 -11.13 16.18 11.32
C PHE A 132 -12.54 16.22 11.90
N VAL A 133 -13.31 17.27 11.64
CA VAL A 133 -14.75 17.34 12.03
C VAL A 133 -15.45 16.04 11.66
N GLY A 134 -16.24 15.48 12.60
CA GLY A 134 -16.95 14.20 12.43
C GLY A 134 -16.10 12.96 12.69
N LEU A 135 -14.91 13.10 13.30
CA LEU A 135 -14.00 12.00 13.64
C LEU A 135 -14.71 10.84 14.36
N GLY A 136 -15.54 11.12 15.36
CA GLY A 136 -16.22 10.08 16.15
C GLY A 136 -17.13 9.21 15.28
N PHE A 137 -17.94 9.79 14.40
CA PHE A 137 -18.78 9.05 13.47
C PHE A 137 -17.93 8.17 12.52
N ARG A 138 -16.87 8.74 11.94
CA ARG A 138 -15.99 7.99 11.03
C ARG A 138 -15.21 6.88 11.74
N ALA A 139 -14.81 7.10 12.99
CA ALA A 139 -14.16 6.05 13.80
C ALA A 139 -15.08 4.86 14.05
N VAL A 140 -16.36 5.12 14.35
CA VAL A 140 -17.37 4.06 14.49
C VAL A 140 -17.58 3.33 13.17
N LEU A 141 -17.73 4.06 12.05
CA LEU A 141 -17.88 3.49 10.72
C LEU A 141 -16.65 2.64 10.34
N TRP A 142 -15.45 3.15 10.60
CA TRP A 142 -14.19 2.42 10.39
C TRP A 142 -14.14 1.13 11.20
N ALA A 143 -14.51 1.17 12.48
CA ALA A 143 -14.51 -0.01 13.33
C ALA A 143 -15.50 -1.08 12.81
N ILE A 144 -16.72 -0.67 12.44
CA ILE A 144 -17.74 -1.57 11.89
C ILE A 144 -17.23 -2.22 10.60
N MET A 145 -16.71 -1.43 9.65
CA MET A 145 -16.21 -1.95 8.37
C MET A 145 -15.00 -2.87 8.56
N THR A 146 -14.10 -2.52 9.48
CA THR A 146 -12.95 -3.38 9.82
C THR A 146 -13.42 -4.71 10.42
N ILE A 147 -14.36 -4.70 11.36
CA ILE A 147 -14.90 -5.92 11.96
C ILE A 147 -15.56 -6.80 10.91
N ILE A 148 -16.40 -6.23 10.04
CA ILE A 148 -17.07 -6.98 8.97
C ILE A 148 -16.04 -7.58 8.01
N GLY A 149 -15.04 -6.78 7.57
CA GLY A 149 -14.01 -7.23 6.66
C GLY A 149 -13.15 -8.36 7.25
N VAL A 150 -12.73 -8.21 8.50
CA VAL A 150 -11.99 -9.24 9.24
C VAL A 150 -12.82 -10.50 9.40
N ALA A 151 -14.09 -10.38 9.84
CA ALA A 151 -14.95 -11.53 10.04
C ALA A 151 -15.16 -12.32 8.74
N TYR A 152 -15.45 -11.62 7.64
CA TYR A 152 -15.61 -12.24 6.32
C TYR A 152 -14.34 -12.98 5.88
N THR A 153 -13.19 -12.33 5.99
CA THR A 153 -11.90 -12.92 5.59
C THR A 153 -11.55 -14.12 6.46
N VAL A 154 -11.77 -14.04 7.78
CA VAL A 154 -11.50 -15.16 8.72
C VAL A 154 -12.41 -16.35 8.45
N VAL A 155 -13.69 -16.13 8.13
CA VAL A 155 -14.61 -17.21 7.77
C VAL A 155 -14.12 -17.92 6.52
N TYR A 156 -13.73 -17.18 5.48
CA TYR A 156 -13.17 -17.76 4.27
C TYR A 156 -11.84 -18.49 4.53
N ALA A 157 -10.92 -17.84 5.24
CA ALA A 157 -9.61 -18.42 5.59
C ALA A 157 -9.74 -19.73 6.38
N ASN A 158 -10.64 -19.79 7.36
CA ASN A 158 -10.91 -21.01 8.12
C ASN A 158 -11.57 -22.12 7.29
N ARG A 159 -12.39 -21.73 6.28
CA ARG A 159 -13.00 -22.69 5.36
C ARG A 159 -11.96 -23.38 4.49
N ILE A 160 -11.04 -22.61 3.90
CA ILE A 160 -9.98 -23.17 3.04
C ILE A 160 -8.90 -23.89 3.85
N ALA A 161 -8.64 -23.48 5.09
CA ALA A 161 -7.71 -24.18 5.97
C ALA A 161 -8.20 -25.59 6.35
N LYS A 162 -9.52 -25.81 6.39
CA LYS A 162 -10.12 -27.15 6.62
C LYS A 162 -10.21 -27.99 5.35
N ASP A 163 -10.43 -27.36 4.22
CA ASP A 163 -10.61 -28.01 2.93
C ASP A 163 -10.01 -27.14 1.82
N PRO A 164 -8.74 -27.37 1.45
CA PRO A 164 -8.05 -26.58 0.42
C PRO A 164 -8.74 -26.62 -0.95
N ALA A 165 -9.53 -27.65 -1.25
CA ALA A 165 -10.28 -27.74 -2.51
C ALA A 165 -11.37 -26.66 -2.63
N LYS A 166 -11.76 -26.02 -1.51
CA LYS A 166 -12.73 -24.91 -1.47
C LYS A 166 -12.11 -23.55 -1.75
N SER A 167 -10.79 -23.50 -1.98
CA SER A 167 -10.13 -22.27 -2.42
C SER A 167 -10.63 -21.87 -3.81
N LEU A 168 -10.96 -20.58 -3.98
CA LEU A 168 -11.37 -20.02 -5.28
C LEU A 168 -10.23 -20.01 -6.31
N VAL A 169 -8.99 -20.15 -5.84
CA VAL A 169 -7.78 -20.22 -6.67
C VAL A 169 -7.12 -21.60 -6.56
N HIS A 170 -7.91 -22.63 -6.27
CA HIS A 170 -7.39 -23.99 -6.23
C HIS A 170 -6.79 -24.40 -7.58
N GLY A 171 -5.56 -24.92 -7.56
CA GLY A 171 -4.84 -25.31 -8.78
C GLY A 171 -4.06 -24.20 -9.47
N VAL A 172 -4.11 -22.95 -8.98
CA VAL A 172 -3.20 -21.91 -9.44
C VAL A 172 -1.81 -22.19 -8.85
N ASP A 173 -0.82 -22.28 -9.72
CA ASP A 173 0.57 -22.45 -9.31
C ASP A 173 1.09 -21.16 -8.68
N VAL A 174 1.41 -21.23 -7.41
CA VAL A 174 1.99 -20.14 -6.62
C VAL A 174 3.35 -20.53 -6.03
N SER A 175 3.97 -21.59 -6.56
CA SER A 175 5.24 -22.14 -6.04
C SER A 175 6.35 -21.10 -5.95
N ASP A 176 6.43 -20.18 -6.90
CA ASP A 176 7.42 -19.09 -6.93
C ASP A 176 7.22 -18.05 -5.82
N LEU A 177 6.02 -18.01 -5.23
CA LEU A 177 5.65 -17.07 -4.17
C LEU A 177 5.68 -17.69 -2.78
N VAL A 178 5.67 -19.02 -2.70
CA VAL A 178 5.69 -19.75 -1.43
C VAL A 178 7.11 -19.78 -0.90
N LEU A 179 7.28 -19.35 0.35
CA LEU A 179 8.55 -19.47 1.05
C LEU A 179 8.75 -20.91 1.51
N ASP A 180 9.94 -21.47 1.28
CA ASP A 180 10.32 -22.78 1.80
C ASP A 180 10.51 -22.70 3.32
N THR A 181 9.45 -22.98 4.07
CA THR A 181 9.47 -22.97 5.54
C THR A 181 9.97 -24.28 6.14
N SER A 182 10.37 -25.25 5.33
CA SER A 182 10.86 -26.55 5.81
C SER A 182 12.27 -26.50 6.38
N LYS A 183 13.03 -25.45 6.06
CA LYS A 183 14.41 -25.28 6.55
C LYS A 183 14.40 -24.70 7.96
N ASP A 184 15.15 -25.37 8.83
CA ASP A 184 15.43 -24.85 10.17
C ASP A 184 16.33 -23.61 10.06
N VAL A 185 15.73 -22.43 10.04
CA VAL A 185 16.44 -21.18 9.77
C VAL A 185 16.61 -20.42 11.08
N THR A 186 17.88 -20.19 11.43
CA THR A 186 18.22 -19.38 12.60
C THR A 186 18.22 -17.90 12.24
N VAL A 187 17.36 -17.12 12.91
CA VAL A 187 17.41 -15.65 12.80
C VAL A 187 18.68 -15.15 13.46
N THR A 188 19.56 -14.61 12.67
CA THR A 188 20.85 -14.04 13.14
C THR A 188 20.69 -12.55 13.46
N GLY A 189 21.67 -11.97 14.19
CA GLY A 189 21.68 -10.53 14.46
C GLY A 189 21.68 -9.66 13.19
N ARG A 190 22.25 -10.17 12.08
CA ARG A 190 22.20 -9.49 10.77
C ARG A 190 20.78 -9.43 10.21
N HIS A 191 20.03 -10.53 10.30
CA HIS A 191 18.64 -10.56 9.87
C HIS A 191 17.80 -9.53 10.66
N VAL A 192 18.04 -9.42 11.97
CA VAL A 192 17.41 -8.40 12.81
C VAL A 192 17.79 -6.99 12.35
N ALA A 193 19.05 -6.73 12.04
CA ALA A 193 19.51 -5.43 11.56
C ALA A 193 18.85 -5.05 10.21
N VAL A 194 18.69 -6.02 9.29
CA VAL A 194 17.96 -5.82 8.02
C VAL A 194 16.50 -5.47 8.29
N LEU A 195 15.80 -6.20 9.17
CA LEU A 195 14.41 -5.90 9.51
C LEU A 195 14.25 -4.54 10.19
N LEU A 196 15.18 -4.19 11.07
CA LEU A 196 15.19 -2.86 11.69
C LEU A 196 15.45 -1.75 10.67
N SER A 197 16.26 -1.98 9.63
CA SER A 197 16.47 -0.99 8.58
C SER A 197 15.20 -0.76 7.73
N ILE A 198 14.45 -1.82 7.44
CA ILE A 198 13.14 -1.72 6.78
C ILE A 198 12.17 -0.91 7.64
N LEU A 199 12.07 -1.25 8.93
CA LEU A 199 11.21 -0.55 9.87
C LEU A 199 11.62 0.93 10.01
N ALA A 200 12.91 1.21 10.09
CA ALA A 200 13.43 2.57 10.14
C ALA A 200 13.09 3.36 8.87
N ALA A 201 13.24 2.76 7.69
CA ALA A 201 12.85 3.38 6.42
C ALA A 201 11.35 3.71 6.41
N MET A 202 10.50 2.79 6.87
CA MET A 202 9.06 3.04 7.00
C MET A 202 8.77 4.20 7.96
N ILE A 203 9.36 4.19 9.16
CA ILE A 203 9.17 5.26 10.16
C ILE A 203 9.68 6.61 9.62
N MET A 204 10.84 6.63 8.98
CA MET A 204 11.41 7.84 8.38
C MET A 204 10.48 8.41 7.29
N THR A 205 9.94 7.55 6.44
CA THR A 205 8.95 7.94 5.42
C THR A 205 7.74 8.61 6.05
N VAL A 206 7.20 8.03 7.11
CA VAL A 206 6.06 8.59 7.86
C VAL A 206 6.37 9.98 8.35
N ILE A 207 7.45 10.11 9.11
CA ILE A 207 7.83 11.37 9.74
C ILE A 207 8.16 12.41 8.65
N GLY A 208 8.89 12.00 7.61
CA GLY A 208 9.27 12.87 6.50
C GLY A 208 8.08 13.44 5.74
N MET A 209 7.11 12.58 5.39
CA MET A 209 5.91 13.03 4.67
C MET A 209 4.98 13.90 5.53
N GLN A 210 4.88 13.64 6.82
CA GLN A 210 3.98 14.40 7.70
C GLN A 210 4.60 15.68 8.25
N LYS A 211 5.78 15.57 8.84
CA LYS A 211 6.43 16.70 9.53
C LYS A 211 7.54 17.35 8.70
N GLY A 212 8.13 16.59 7.79
CA GLY A 212 9.34 16.98 7.09
C GLY A 212 10.58 16.88 7.97
N PHE A 213 11.74 17.02 7.34
CA PHE A 213 13.03 17.19 8.00
C PHE A 213 13.64 18.52 7.56
N GLY A 214 14.16 19.30 8.52
CA GLY A 214 14.73 20.61 8.20
C GLY A 214 13.74 21.64 7.62
N GLY A 215 12.43 21.49 7.90
CA GLY A 215 11.40 22.39 7.39
C GLY A 215 10.90 22.06 5.98
N VAL A 216 11.44 21.00 5.34
CA VAL A 216 11.02 20.54 4.01
C VAL A 216 10.18 19.27 4.17
N LYS A 217 8.94 19.29 3.66
CA LYS A 217 8.10 18.08 3.58
C LYS A 217 8.60 17.19 2.46
N TRP A 218 8.66 15.90 2.75
CA TRP A 218 9.09 14.90 1.78
C TRP A 218 8.03 14.61 0.73
N GLY A 219 8.49 14.42 -0.50
CA GLY A 219 7.70 13.90 -1.61
C GLY A 219 7.94 12.40 -1.85
N ILE A 220 7.36 11.92 -2.93
CA ILE A 220 7.47 10.50 -3.37
C ILE A 220 8.93 10.14 -3.70
N ASP A 221 9.70 11.09 -4.22
CA ASP A 221 11.11 10.87 -4.59
C ASP A 221 11.98 10.62 -3.36
N ASP A 222 11.71 11.35 -2.25
CA ASP A 222 12.42 11.18 -0.99
C ASP A 222 12.14 9.80 -0.38
N VAL A 223 10.90 9.32 -0.50
CA VAL A 223 10.52 7.96 -0.10
C VAL A 223 11.33 6.93 -0.88
N SER A 224 11.43 7.09 -2.20
CA SER A 224 12.23 6.22 -3.06
C SER A 224 13.69 6.18 -2.62
N ALA A 225 14.27 7.35 -2.32
CA ALA A 225 15.66 7.47 -1.86
C ALA A 225 15.90 6.75 -0.52
N VAL A 226 14.97 6.89 0.43
CA VAL A 226 15.08 6.23 1.75
C VAL A 226 15.01 4.72 1.62
N PHE A 227 14.08 4.18 0.82
CA PHE A 227 14.00 2.73 0.61
C PHE A 227 15.21 2.19 -0.13
N LEU A 228 15.74 2.91 -1.11
CA LEU A 228 16.96 2.53 -1.80
C LEU A 228 18.17 2.51 -0.83
N ALA A 229 18.34 3.56 -0.03
CA ALA A 229 19.40 3.63 0.96
C ALA A 229 19.32 2.50 2.00
N SER A 230 18.12 2.22 2.50
CA SER A 230 17.85 1.11 3.42
C SER A 230 18.16 -0.25 2.78
N ALA A 231 17.82 -0.44 1.50
CA ALA A 231 18.11 -1.68 0.79
C ALA A 231 19.62 -1.89 0.57
N LEU A 232 20.35 -0.86 0.18
CA LEU A 232 21.79 -0.91 0.05
C LEU A 232 22.46 -1.23 1.39
N PHE A 233 22.05 -0.54 2.46
CA PHE A 233 22.51 -0.83 3.82
C PHE A 233 22.23 -2.30 4.20
N SER A 234 21.04 -2.79 3.93
CA SER A 234 20.62 -4.17 4.21
C SER A 234 21.45 -5.18 3.43
N GLY A 235 21.77 -4.92 2.16
CA GLY A 235 22.63 -5.76 1.34
C GLY A 235 24.04 -5.86 1.93
N ILE A 236 24.61 -4.73 2.37
CA ILE A 236 25.95 -4.68 2.99
C ILE A 236 25.95 -5.44 4.32
N VAL A 237 24.98 -5.19 5.21
CA VAL A 237 24.85 -5.86 6.50
C VAL A 237 24.57 -7.36 6.32
N GLY A 238 23.78 -7.71 5.30
CA GLY A 238 23.49 -9.09 4.89
C GLY A 238 24.70 -9.81 4.28
N LYS A 239 25.81 -9.09 4.03
CA LYS A 239 27.04 -9.59 3.39
C LYS A 239 26.83 -10.08 1.96
N LEU A 240 25.92 -9.47 1.23
CA LEU A 240 25.79 -9.71 -0.20
C LEU A 240 26.98 -9.07 -0.94
N HIS A 241 27.44 -9.75 -1.98
CA HIS A 241 28.44 -9.16 -2.86
C HIS A 241 27.84 -7.98 -3.64
N PRO A 242 28.57 -6.91 -3.98
CA PRO A 242 28.03 -5.77 -4.73
C PRO A 242 27.29 -6.15 -6.02
N SER A 243 27.79 -7.17 -6.73
CA SER A 243 27.12 -7.70 -7.93
C SER A 243 25.77 -8.37 -7.61
N GLU A 244 25.65 -9.04 -6.45
CA GLU A 244 24.41 -9.65 -6.00
C GLU A 244 23.39 -8.58 -5.62
N ILE A 245 23.81 -7.50 -4.96
CA ILE A 245 22.95 -6.35 -4.65
C ILE A 245 22.40 -5.75 -5.94
N ALA A 246 23.27 -5.49 -6.92
CA ALA A 246 22.87 -4.92 -8.21
C ALA A 246 21.92 -5.85 -8.98
N ASN A 247 22.23 -7.13 -9.06
CA ASN A 247 21.41 -8.12 -9.77
C ASN A 247 20.03 -8.31 -9.08
N SER A 248 20.01 -8.34 -7.75
CA SER A 248 18.75 -8.41 -6.97
C SER A 248 17.91 -7.18 -7.21
N PHE A 249 18.52 -5.99 -7.22
CA PHE A 249 17.80 -4.76 -7.50
C PHE A 249 17.16 -4.79 -8.90
N VAL A 250 17.94 -5.14 -9.93
CA VAL A 250 17.42 -5.22 -11.31
C VAL A 250 16.32 -6.26 -11.44
N LYS A 251 16.50 -7.44 -10.82
CA LYS A 251 15.48 -8.50 -10.80
C LYS A 251 14.17 -8.03 -10.16
N GLY A 252 14.26 -7.41 -8.97
CA GLY A 252 13.09 -6.92 -8.24
C GLY A 252 12.38 -5.77 -8.95
N ALA A 253 13.14 -4.81 -9.49
CA ALA A 253 12.59 -3.72 -10.31
C ALA A 253 11.91 -4.27 -11.57
N GLY A 254 12.53 -5.27 -12.24
CA GLY A 254 11.95 -5.94 -13.40
C GLY A 254 10.61 -6.63 -13.08
N GLY A 255 10.51 -7.30 -11.92
CA GLY A 255 9.27 -7.90 -11.44
C GLY A 255 8.17 -6.88 -11.16
N ALA A 256 8.53 -5.65 -10.79
CA ALA A 256 7.59 -4.57 -10.49
C ALA A 256 7.10 -3.79 -11.73
N VAL A 257 7.69 -4.01 -12.92
CA VAL A 257 7.35 -3.28 -14.15
C VAL A 257 5.87 -3.39 -14.51
N GLY A 258 5.28 -4.57 -14.38
CA GLY A 258 3.85 -4.78 -14.65
C GLY A 258 2.97 -3.86 -13.81
N GLY A 259 3.22 -3.80 -12.50
CA GLY A 259 2.51 -2.90 -11.58
C GLY A 259 2.74 -1.42 -11.90
N ALA A 260 3.97 -1.04 -12.21
CA ALA A 260 4.31 0.31 -12.60
C ALA A 260 3.58 0.76 -13.90
N LEU A 261 3.48 -0.12 -14.89
CA LEU A 261 2.74 0.15 -16.12
C LEU A 261 1.24 0.32 -15.88
N VAL A 262 0.64 -0.51 -15.00
CA VAL A 262 -0.78 -0.38 -14.64
C VAL A 262 -1.08 1.00 -14.07
N ILE A 263 -0.22 1.56 -13.22
CA ILE A 263 -0.37 2.92 -12.69
C ILE A 263 -0.38 3.95 -13.82
N GLY A 264 0.56 3.83 -14.77
CA GLY A 264 0.62 4.72 -15.94
C GLY A 264 -0.62 4.64 -16.83
N PHE A 265 -1.13 3.43 -17.09
CA PHE A 265 -2.35 3.22 -17.87
C PHE A 265 -3.59 3.76 -17.15
N ALA A 266 -3.74 3.47 -15.85
CA ALA A 266 -4.85 3.98 -15.06
C ALA A 266 -4.92 5.51 -15.08
N ARG A 267 -3.77 6.17 -15.01
CA ARG A 267 -3.70 7.64 -15.15
C ARG A 267 -4.06 8.11 -16.56
N GLY A 268 -3.69 7.34 -17.58
CA GLY A 268 -4.10 7.61 -18.97
C GLY A 268 -5.62 7.56 -19.13
N VAL A 269 -6.28 6.54 -18.60
CA VAL A 269 -7.76 6.40 -18.59
C VAL A 269 -8.41 7.58 -17.86
N TYR A 270 -7.86 7.97 -16.70
CA TYR A 270 -8.35 9.15 -15.96
C TYR A 270 -8.32 10.42 -16.80
N TRP A 271 -7.24 10.66 -17.55
CA TRP A 271 -7.14 11.82 -18.44
C TRP A 271 -8.19 11.81 -19.56
N VAL A 272 -8.42 10.66 -20.20
CA VAL A 272 -9.47 10.54 -21.23
C VAL A 272 -10.84 10.87 -20.65
N GLN A 273 -11.19 10.28 -19.50
CA GLN A 273 -12.47 10.56 -18.85
C GLN A 273 -12.61 12.02 -18.41
N MET A 274 -11.54 12.64 -17.94
CA MET A 274 -11.53 14.05 -17.55
C MET A 274 -11.76 14.97 -18.76
N TYR A 275 -11.13 14.68 -19.91
CA TYR A 275 -11.37 15.46 -21.12
C TYR A 275 -12.81 15.32 -21.62
N GLU A 276 -13.37 14.11 -21.64
CA GLU A 276 -14.77 13.91 -22.00
C GLU A 276 -15.74 14.65 -21.05
N PHE A 277 -15.47 14.60 -19.74
CA PHE A 277 -16.26 15.31 -18.77
C PHE A 277 -16.18 16.83 -18.94
N LEU A 278 -14.99 17.38 -19.14
CA LEU A 278 -14.79 18.81 -19.42
C LEU A 278 -15.48 19.24 -20.72
N ASP A 279 -15.36 18.44 -21.77
CA ASP A 279 -16.04 18.73 -23.05
C ASP A 279 -17.56 18.76 -22.88
N ARG A 280 -18.13 17.80 -22.17
CA ARG A 280 -19.56 17.81 -21.82
C ARG A 280 -19.94 19.02 -20.99
N LEU A 281 -19.16 19.42 -19.98
CA LEU A 281 -19.42 20.62 -19.18
C LEU A 281 -19.37 21.88 -20.01
N VAL A 282 -18.36 22.02 -20.88
CA VAL A 282 -18.22 23.17 -21.78
C VAL A 282 -19.42 23.24 -22.73
N ASN A 283 -19.81 22.11 -23.32
CA ASN A 283 -20.96 22.04 -24.22
C ASN A 283 -22.31 22.29 -23.52
N LEU A 284 -22.43 21.96 -22.22
CA LEU A 284 -23.60 22.31 -21.41
C LEU A 284 -23.59 23.78 -20.97
N ALA A 285 -22.43 24.36 -20.75
CA ALA A 285 -22.30 25.76 -20.29
C ALA A 285 -22.36 26.78 -21.44
N LEU A 286 -21.78 26.45 -22.59
CA LEU A 286 -21.73 27.35 -23.75
C LEU A 286 -23.11 27.85 -24.23
N PRO A 287 -24.17 27.04 -24.31
CA PRO A 287 -25.50 27.56 -24.67
C PRO A 287 -25.98 28.63 -23.69
N ARG A 288 -25.79 28.40 -22.38
CA ARG A 288 -26.20 29.36 -21.34
C ARG A 288 -25.37 30.64 -21.35
N VAL A 289 -24.10 30.57 -21.72
CA VAL A 289 -23.21 31.75 -21.85
C VAL A 289 -23.54 32.55 -23.10
N ARG A 290 -24.00 31.91 -24.19
CA ARG A 290 -24.49 32.60 -25.39
C ARG A 290 -25.77 33.37 -25.11
N ASP A 291 -26.67 32.84 -24.33
CA ASP A 291 -27.91 33.54 -23.92
C ASP A 291 -27.63 34.74 -23.04
N PHE A 292 -26.55 34.73 -22.23
CA PHE A 292 -26.13 35.92 -21.46
C PHE A 292 -25.45 37.00 -22.30
N ARG A 293 -24.98 36.72 -23.53
CA ARG A 293 -24.47 37.70 -24.46
C ARG A 293 -25.53 38.29 -25.40
N GLY A 294 -26.81 38.28 -24.97
CA GLY A 294 -27.90 39.00 -25.62
C GLY A 294 -27.74 40.52 -25.52
N VAL A 295 -26.54 41.07 -25.56
CA VAL A 295 -26.28 42.46 -25.86
C VAL A 295 -25.97 42.55 -27.35
N ASN A 296 -27.03 42.90 -28.07
CA ASN A 296 -27.01 43.27 -29.47
C ASN A 296 -26.03 44.41 -29.68
N PRO A 297 -25.01 44.35 -30.54
CA PRO A 297 -24.24 45.48 -30.96
C PRO A 297 -24.99 46.15 -32.13
N ASN A 298 -25.88 47.06 -31.82
CA ASN A 298 -26.26 48.11 -32.74
C ASN A 298 -25.83 49.44 -32.15
#